data_885ed73690326f05042f032bef9cd1c5
#
_entry.id   885ed73690326f05042f032bef9cd1c5
#
_cell.length_a   1.000
_cell.length_b   1.000
_cell.length_c   1.000
_cell.angle_alpha   90.00
_cell.angle_beta   90.00
_cell.angle_gamma   90.00
#
_symmetry.space_group_name_H-M   'P 1'
#
loop_
_entity.id
_entity.type
_entity.pdbx_description
1 polymer ?
#
loop_
_entity_poly.entity_id
_entity_poly.type
_entity_poly.pdbx_seq_one_letter_code
_entity_poly.pdbx_strand_id
1 'polypeptide(L)'
;TDIDRNDPMSRSISLRLYDSDALTRIAQYIILGAGGAKLLHEIGAEPQVYHFNEAHALSAAFWLRGQRGLSEEEVRKRLVFTTHTPEAAGNETHELELLHRFSFFSGLSLDEIYKFTGIKGETFTHTLGALRTCRLANGVSKLHGEVSRKMWGEHPDICPITHITNAQNKKFWVDADLEAARVKADSHQLQHRKRTLKERLFRVVADQTGRLFDPGVLTIVWARRFAAYKRADLITRDLERFKALLSNSEQPVLVIWAGKPYPKDQGAI
;
A
#
# COMPACT_ATOMS: atom_id res chain seq x y z
N THR A 1 20.41 -4.49 -1.37
CA THR A 1 20.73 -5.44 -2.46
C THR A 1 21.75 -4.89 -3.45
N ASP A 2 21.76 -3.58 -3.71
CA ASP A 2 22.66 -2.96 -4.68
C ASP A 2 24.06 -2.72 -4.08
N ILE A 3 24.83 -3.78 -3.96
CA ILE A 3 26.24 -3.76 -3.57
C ILE A 3 27.11 -4.42 -4.66
N ASP A 4 28.32 -3.94 -4.85
CA ASP A 4 29.20 -4.38 -5.95
C ASP A 4 29.55 -5.87 -5.95
N ARG A 5 29.45 -6.53 -4.79
CA ARG A 5 29.69 -7.98 -4.67
C ARG A 5 28.56 -8.85 -5.16
N ASN A 6 27.36 -8.28 -5.35
CA ASN A 6 26.21 -9.01 -5.85
C ASN A 6 26.19 -9.03 -7.38
N ASP A 7 25.63 -10.09 -7.93
CA ASP A 7 25.37 -10.19 -9.36
C ASP A 7 24.32 -9.14 -9.82
N PRO A 8 24.27 -8.82 -11.11
CA PRO A 8 23.38 -7.77 -11.64
C PRO A 8 21.89 -8.03 -11.35
N MET A 9 21.45 -9.30 -11.32
CA MET A 9 20.05 -9.65 -11.04
C MET A 9 19.72 -9.34 -9.58
N SER A 10 20.54 -9.78 -8.63
CA SER A 10 20.38 -9.50 -7.20
C SER A 10 20.40 -7.98 -6.91
N ARG A 11 21.23 -7.22 -7.61
CA ARG A 11 21.29 -5.76 -7.48
C ARG A 11 20.01 -5.08 -7.95
N SER A 12 19.32 -5.65 -8.93
CA SER A 12 18.11 -5.07 -9.53
C SER A 12 16.83 -5.30 -8.71
N ILE A 13 16.81 -6.22 -7.77
CA ILE A 13 15.59 -6.65 -7.03
C ILE A 13 14.83 -5.46 -6.41
N SER A 14 15.54 -4.47 -5.86
CA SER A 14 14.93 -3.33 -5.16
C SER A 14 14.82 -2.05 -6.00
N LEU A 15 15.14 -2.07 -7.30
CA LEU A 15 15.13 -0.88 -8.16
C LEU A 15 13.72 -0.36 -8.44
N ARG A 16 12.73 -1.22 -8.48
CA ARG A 16 11.33 -0.84 -8.77
C ARG A 16 10.42 -1.24 -7.61
N LEU A 17 9.72 -0.26 -7.09
CA LEU A 17 8.60 -0.52 -6.18
C LEU A 17 7.41 -1.05 -7.02
N TYR A 18 6.74 -2.08 -6.53
CA TYR A 18 5.63 -2.76 -7.21
C TYR A 18 6.01 -3.32 -8.60
N ASP A 19 7.09 -4.09 -8.65
CA ASP A 19 7.46 -4.77 -9.89
C ASP A 19 6.31 -5.68 -10.37
N SER A 20 6.15 -5.78 -11.69
CA SER A 20 5.13 -6.64 -12.32
C SER A 20 5.56 -8.11 -12.42
N ASP A 21 6.86 -8.38 -12.33
CA ASP A 21 7.40 -9.74 -12.32
C ASP A 21 7.19 -10.41 -10.97
N ALA A 22 6.56 -11.60 -11.00
CA ALA A 22 6.22 -12.33 -9.78
C ALA A 22 7.46 -12.78 -8.99
N LEU A 23 8.52 -13.21 -9.69
CA LEU A 23 9.74 -13.68 -9.04
C LEU A 23 10.48 -12.54 -8.34
N THR A 24 10.59 -11.39 -9.00
CA THR A 24 11.16 -10.17 -8.42
C THR A 24 10.36 -9.75 -7.16
N ARG A 25 9.03 -9.83 -7.21
CA ARG A 25 8.19 -9.50 -6.03
C ARG A 25 8.38 -10.47 -4.88
N ILE A 26 8.46 -11.76 -5.14
CA ILE A 26 8.77 -12.76 -4.10
C ILE A 26 10.13 -12.46 -3.46
N ALA A 27 11.15 -12.16 -4.28
CA ALA A 27 12.47 -11.78 -3.78
C ALA A 27 12.43 -10.51 -2.92
N GLN A 28 11.66 -9.49 -3.33
CA GLN A 28 11.44 -8.27 -2.53
C GLN A 28 10.80 -8.59 -1.17
N TYR A 29 9.82 -9.47 -1.13
CA TYR A 29 9.15 -9.88 0.12
C TYR A 29 10.08 -10.68 1.05
N ILE A 30 10.94 -11.52 0.49
CA ILE A 30 11.94 -12.24 1.28
C ILE A 30 12.96 -11.26 1.88
N ILE A 31 13.45 -10.31 1.08
CA ILE A 31 14.39 -9.28 1.56
C ILE A 31 13.75 -8.43 2.64
N LEU A 32 12.52 -7.97 2.44
CA LEU A 32 11.82 -7.13 3.41
C LEU A 32 11.52 -7.90 4.71
N GLY A 33 10.98 -9.10 4.61
CA GLY A 33 10.54 -9.87 5.77
C GLY A 33 11.69 -10.63 6.44
N ALA A 34 12.11 -11.74 5.86
CA ALA A 34 13.17 -12.58 6.40
C ALA A 34 14.50 -11.81 6.52
N GLY A 35 14.88 -11.06 5.47
CA GLY A 35 16.08 -10.23 5.46
C GLY A 35 16.03 -9.13 6.51
N GLY A 36 14.90 -8.45 6.66
CA GLY A 36 14.69 -7.42 7.69
C GLY A 36 14.78 -7.98 9.11
N ALA A 37 14.10 -9.12 9.37
CA ALA A 37 14.16 -9.78 10.68
C ALA A 37 15.59 -10.27 11.01
N LYS A 38 16.28 -10.85 10.02
CA LYS A 38 17.69 -11.25 10.16
C LYS A 38 18.59 -10.06 10.47
N LEU A 39 18.44 -8.95 9.74
CA LEU A 39 19.23 -7.74 9.97
C LEU A 39 19.05 -7.22 11.41
N LEU A 40 17.82 -7.13 11.89
CA LEU A 40 17.53 -6.69 13.26
C LEU A 40 18.26 -7.59 14.28
N HIS A 41 18.22 -8.89 14.07
CA HIS A 41 18.94 -9.83 14.93
C HIS A 41 20.46 -9.62 14.90
N GLU A 42 21.06 -9.52 13.70
CA GLU A 42 22.51 -9.39 13.52
C GLU A 42 23.07 -8.10 14.16
N ILE A 43 22.28 -7.03 14.18
CA ILE A 43 22.67 -5.76 14.86
C ILE A 43 22.31 -5.75 16.35
N GLY A 44 21.86 -6.86 16.93
CA GLY A 44 21.48 -6.97 18.34
C GLY A 44 20.16 -6.29 18.71
N ALA A 45 19.37 -5.87 17.74
CA ALA A 45 18.01 -5.39 17.99
C ALA A 45 17.07 -6.57 18.18
N GLU A 46 16.40 -6.63 19.34
CA GLU A 46 15.44 -7.68 19.68
C GLU A 46 14.04 -7.08 19.84
N PRO A 47 13.30 -6.86 18.71
CA PRO A 47 11.98 -6.26 18.78
C PRO A 47 11.00 -7.14 19.57
N GLN A 48 10.25 -6.51 20.45
CA GLN A 48 9.14 -7.18 21.15
C GLN A 48 7.95 -7.40 20.23
N VAL A 49 7.79 -6.54 19.20
CA VAL A 49 6.70 -6.59 18.23
C VAL A 49 7.25 -6.30 16.83
N TYR A 50 6.89 -7.15 15.88
CA TYR A 50 7.03 -6.90 14.45
C TYR A 50 5.66 -6.52 13.91
N HIS A 51 5.57 -5.34 13.31
CA HIS A 51 4.33 -4.83 12.72
C HIS A 51 4.37 -4.95 11.20
N PHE A 52 3.55 -5.82 10.65
CA PHE A 52 3.41 -6.00 9.21
C PHE A 52 2.44 -4.97 8.63
N ASN A 53 2.95 -4.13 7.77
CA ASN A 53 2.17 -3.22 6.94
C ASN A 53 1.90 -3.93 5.62
N GLU A 54 0.73 -4.52 5.45
CA GLU A 54 0.39 -5.55 4.47
C GLU A 54 1.21 -6.84 4.66
N ALA A 55 0.90 -7.87 3.88
CA ALA A 55 1.52 -9.18 4.00
C ALA A 55 2.92 -9.27 3.34
N HIS A 56 3.47 -8.17 2.86
CA HIS A 56 4.74 -8.13 2.14
C HIS A 56 5.94 -8.61 2.97
N ALA A 57 5.88 -8.43 4.29
CA ALA A 57 6.93 -8.87 5.21
C ALA A 57 6.65 -10.22 5.88
N LEU A 58 5.66 -10.98 5.41
CA LEU A 58 5.23 -12.23 6.05
C LEU A 58 6.37 -13.27 6.19
N SER A 59 7.35 -13.27 5.30
CA SER A 59 8.51 -14.15 5.38
C SER A 59 9.30 -14.01 6.68
N ALA A 60 9.17 -12.88 7.42
CA ALA A 60 9.74 -12.71 8.76
C ALA A 60 9.15 -13.71 9.77
N ALA A 61 7.86 -14.06 9.68
CA ALA A 61 7.23 -15.03 10.56
C ALA A 61 7.90 -16.41 10.42
N PHE A 62 8.17 -16.80 9.18
CA PHE A 62 8.83 -18.08 8.87
C PHE A 62 10.31 -18.06 9.26
N TRP A 63 10.99 -16.92 9.12
CA TRP A 63 12.37 -16.78 9.58
C TRP A 63 12.47 -16.89 11.11
N LEU A 64 11.58 -16.24 11.85
CA LEU A 64 11.52 -16.35 13.31
C LEU A 64 11.25 -17.79 13.75
N ARG A 65 10.39 -18.51 13.04
CA ARG A 65 10.08 -19.91 13.33
C ARG A 65 11.22 -20.86 12.94
N GLY A 66 11.69 -20.79 11.69
CA GLY A 66 12.62 -21.74 11.10
C GLY A 66 14.09 -21.48 11.48
N GLN A 67 14.53 -20.24 11.50
CA GLN A 67 15.94 -19.89 11.74
C GLN A 67 16.23 -19.51 13.18
N ARG A 68 15.28 -18.85 13.87
CA ARG A 68 15.43 -18.52 15.30
C ARG A 68 14.88 -19.61 16.22
N GLY A 69 14.21 -20.63 15.68
CA GLY A 69 13.67 -21.74 16.44
C GLY A 69 12.55 -21.37 17.43
N LEU A 70 11.90 -20.21 17.27
CA LEU A 70 10.79 -19.83 18.13
C LEU A 70 9.59 -20.75 17.89
N SER A 71 8.83 -21.06 18.94
CA SER A 71 7.57 -21.78 18.80
C SER A 71 6.53 -20.95 18.02
N GLU A 72 5.52 -21.58 17.47
CA GLU A 72 4.42 -20.92 16.76
C GLU A 72 3.74 -19.87 17.65
N GLU A 73 3.57 -20.18 18.93
CA GLU A 73 2.96 -19.27 19.91
C GLU A 73 3.84 -18.04 20.17
N GLU A 74 5.15 -18.22 20.32
CA GLU A 74 6.10 -17.13 20.52
C GLU A 74 6.18 -16.21 19.30
N VAL A 75 6.15 -16.77 18.08
CA VAL A 75 6.09 -15.97 16.85
C VAL A 75 4.78 -15.19 16.80
N ARG A 76 3.64 -15.86 17.02
CA ARG A 76 2.32 -15.21 16.99
C ARG A 76 2.20 -14.08 17.99
N LYS A 77 2.74 -14.21 19.20
CA LYS A 77 2.76 -13.15 20.23
C LYS A 77 3.51 -11.90 19.81
N ARG A 78 4.49 -12.04 18.92
CA ARG A 78 5.33 -10.93 18.46
C ARG A 78 4.80 -10.23 17.21
N LEU A 79 3.82 -10.79 16.52
CA LEU A 79 3.35 -10.27 15.23
C LEU A 79 2.02 -9.54 15.36
N VAL A 80 1.95 -8.38 14.71
CA VAL A 80 0.70 -7.65 14.46
C VAL A 80 0.61 -7.28 12.99
N PHE A 81 -0.60 -7.17 12.46
CA PHE A 81 -0.84 -7.00 11.03
C PHE A 81 -1.80 -5.85 10.75
N THR A 82 -1.45 -4.98 9.81
CA THR A 82 -2.37 -3.96 9.27
C THR A 82 -2.64 -4.26 7.80
N THR A 83 -3.91 -4.51 7.46
CA THR A 83 -4.35 -4.60 6.07
C THR A 83 -4.88 -3.27 5.57
N HIS A 84 -4.56 -2.92 4.31
CA HIS A 84 -4.99 -1.69 3.66
C HIS A 84 -5.94 -1.93 2.49
N THR A 85 -6.09 -3.18 2.04
CA THR A 85 -6.78 -3.49 0.79
C THR A 85 -8.00 -4.37 1.02
N PRO A 86 -9.23 -3.80 1.03
CA PRO A 86 -10.48 -4.54 1.21
C PRO A 86 -11.01 -5.12 -0.13
N GLU A 87 -10.11 -5.50 -1.02
CA GLU A 87 -10.42 -5.99 -2.36
C GLU A 87 -9.74 -7.34 -2.58
N ALA A 88 -10.49 -8.33 -3.07
CA ALA A 88 -9.95 -9.66 -3.34
C ALA A 88 -8.74 -9.62 -4.29
N ALA A 89 -8.80 -8.79 -5.34
CA ALA A 89 -7.72 -8.61 -6.30
C ALA A 89 -6.43 -7.99 -5.72
N GLY A 90 -6.50 -7.40 -4.52
CA GLY A 90 -5.34 -6.85 -3.82
C GLY A 90 -4.66 -7.83 -2.88
N ASN A 91 -5.24 -9.01 -2.69
CA ASN A 91 -4.71 -10.06 -1.85
C ASN A 91 -3.85 -11.01 -2.68
N GLU A 92 -2.54 -10.90 -2.54
CA GLU A 92 -1.62 -11.69 -3.33
C GLU A 92 -1.65 -13.16 -3.00
N THR A 93 -1.59 -13.96 -4.07
CA THR A 93 -1.47 -15.42 -4.01
C THR A 93 -0.32 -15.85 -4.88
N HIS A 94 0.41 -16.88 -4.44
CA HIS A 94 1.46 -17.53 -5.21
C HIS A 94 1.34 -19.05 -5.06
N GLU A 95 1.90 -19.79 -6.00
CA GLU A 95 2.04 -21.23 -5.86
C GLU A 95 2.92 -21.53 -4.64
N LEU A 96 2.45 -22.45 -3.79
CA LEU A 96 3.14 -22.82 -2.56
C LEU A 96 4.53 -23.40 -2.85
N GLU A 97 4.63 -24.24 -3.86
CA GLU A 97 5.89 -24.86 -4.28
C GLU A 97 6.89 -23.81 -4.77
N LEU A 98 6.43 -22.80 -5.51
CA LEU A 98 7.27 -21.69 -5.95
C LEU A 98 7.86 -20.93 -4.76
N LEU A 99 7.03 -20.59 -3.78
CA LEU A 99 7.49 -19.92 -2.55
C LEU A 99 8.49 -20.79 -1.77
N HIS A 100 8.24 -22.10 -1.70
CA HIS A 100 9.12 -23.03 -1.03
C HIS A 100 10.49 -23.10 -1.71
N ARG A 101 10.52 -23.23 -3.04
CA ARG A 101 11.76 -23.22 -3.84
C ARG A 101 12.55 -21.93 -3.69
N PHE A 102 11.90 -20.79 -3.52
CA PHE A 102 12.53 -19.49 -3.28
C PHE A 102 12.94 -19.27 -1.81
N SER A 103 12.79 -20.28 -0.94
CA SER A 103 13.11 -20.19 0.49
C SER A 103 12.32 -19.11 1.24
N PHE A 104 11.13 -18.73 0.74
CA PHE A 104 10.21 -17.79 1.39
C PHE A 104 9.87 -18.22 2.82
N PHE A 105 9.82 -19.52 3.04
CA PHE A 105 9.50 -20.15 4.32
C PHE A 105 10.74 -20.47 5.19
N SER A 106 11.92 -19.94 4.82
CA SER A 106 13.14 -20.01 5.64
C SER A 106 13.54 -21.41 6.10
N GLY A 107 13.35 -22.41 5.26
CA GLY A 107 13.76 -23.80 5.49
C GLY A 107 12.73 -24.67 6.22
N LEU A 108 11.53 -24.15 6.51
CA LEU A 108 10.46 -24.98 7.03
C LEU A 108 9.96 -25.96 5.97
N SER A 109 9.65 -27.18 6.38
CA SER A 109 8.98 -28.20 5.55
C SER A 109 7.52 -27.79 5.24
N LEU A 110 6.93 -28.39 4.21
CA LEU A 110 5.52 -28.15 3.88
C LEU A 110 4.59 -28.51 5.04
N ASP A 111 4.88 -29.59 5.79
CA ASP A 111 4.08 -29.98 6.95
C ASP A 111 4.15 -28.93 8.07
N GLU A 112 5.31 -28.36 8.33
CA GLU A 112 5.46 -27.25 9.30
C GLU A 112 4.73 -25.99 8.85
N ILE A 113 4.78 -25.68 7.55
CA ILE A 113 4.06 -24.54 6.97
C ILE A 113 2.54 -24.77 7.13
N TYR A 114 2.04 -25.97 6.81
CA TYR A 114 0.63 -26.31 6.98
C TYR A 114 0.19 -26.25 8.44
N LYS A 115 0.99 -26.73 9.35
CA LYS A 115 0.71 -26.67 10.79
C LYS A 115 0.65 -25.23 11.27
N PHE A 116 1.62 -24.40 10.88
CA PHE A 116 1.73 -23.01 11.35
C PHE A 116 0.68 -22.08 10.73
N THR A 117 0.35 -22.25 9.44
CA THR A 117 -0.55 -21.35 8.71
C THR A 117 -1.95 -21.92 8.49
N GLY A 118 -2.13 -23.23 8.64
CA GLY A 118 -3.37 -23.92 8.26
C GLY A 118 -3.70 -23.85 6.76
N ILE A 119 -2.80 -23.32 5.92
CA ILE A 119 -3.02 -23.22 4.47
C ILE A 119 -2.54 -24.49 3.81
N LYS A 120 -3.50 -25.20 3.19
CA LYS A 120 -3.26 -26.45 2.46
C LYS A 120 -3.62 -26.24 0.99
N GLY A 121 -2.94 -26.98 0.10
CA GLY A 121 -3.19 -26.93 -1.35
C GLY A 121 -2.05 -26.29 -2.12
N GLU A 122 -2.31 -26.00 -3.40
CA GLU A 122 -1.29 -25.53 -4.33
C GLU A 122 -1.01 -24.02 -4.21
N THR A 123 -1.98 -23.27 -3.69
CA THR A 123 -1.89 -21.80 -3.63
C THR A 123 -1.78 -21.29 -2.20
N PHE A 124 -0.82 -20.43 -1.96
CA PHE A 124 -0.61 -19.72 -0.70
C PHE A 124 -1.13 -18.29 -0.78
N THR A 125 -2.11 -17.96 0.07
CA THR A 125 -2.68 -16.62 0.21
C THR A 125 -1.95 -15.85 1.31
N HIS A 126 -1.19 -14.82 0.94
CA HIS A 126 -0.31 -14.09 1.87
C HIS A 126 -1.08 -13.43 3.01
N THR A 127 -2.21 -12.76 2.70
CA THR A 127 -3.04 -12.12 3.74
C THR A 127 -3.61 -13.13 4.74
N LEU A 128 -4.08 -14.31 4.26
CA LEU A 128 -4.55 -15.36 5.15
C LEU A 128 -3.41 -15.91 6.02
N GLY A 129 -2.22 -16.11 5.45
CA GLY A 129 -1.02 -16.47 6.18
C GLY A 129 -0.69 -15.46 7.29
N ALA A 130 -0.76 -14.16 6.99
CA ALA A 130 -0.55 -13.11 8.00
C ALA A 130 -1.61 -13.13 9.10
N LEU A 131 -2.89 -13.28 8.74
CA LEU A 131 -3.99 -13.34 9.71
C LEU A 131 -3.88 -14.54 10.66
N ARG A 132 -3.31 -15.67 10.21
CA ARG A 132 -3.13 -16.87 11.03
C ARG A 132 -1.85 -16.89 11.85
N THR A 133 -0.84 -16.12 11.43
CA THR A 133 0.46 -16.06 12.13
C THR A 133 0.61 -14.86 13.05
N CYS A 134 -0.29 -13.90 12.99
CA CYS A 134 -0.31 -12.73 13.87
C CYS A 134 -1.26 -12.93 15.06
N ARG A 135 -1.02 -12.19 16.17
CA ARG A 135 -1.92 -12.17 17.34
C ARG A 135 -3.12 -11.25 17.16
N LEU A 136 -2.96 -10.21 16.33
CA LEU A 136 -3.97 -9.18 16.12
C LEU A 136 -3.79 -8.56 14.73
N ALA A 137 -4.90 -8.25 14.08
CA ALA A 137 -4.91 -7.48 12.85
C ALA A 137 -5.82 -6.25 12.96
N ASN A 138 -5.57 -5.24 12.13
CA ASN A 138 -6.46 -4.11 12.00
C ASN A 138 -6.63 -3.67 10.54
N GLY A 139 -7.86 -3.24 10.22
CA GLY A 139 -8.13 -2.39 9.06
C GLY A 139 -7.86 -0.92 9.38
N VAL A 140 -7.74 -0.08 8.37
CA VAL A 140 -7.30 1.33 8.48
C VAL A 140 -8.45 2.33 8.62
N SER A 141 -9.66 1.87 8.83
CA SER A 141 -10.85 2.63 9.23
C SER A 141 -11.92 1.71 9.81
N LYS A 142 -12.93 2.26 10.47
CA LYS A 142 -14.05 1.48 11.02
C LYS A 142 -14.70 0.62 9.93
N LEU A 143 -15.10 1.24 8.82
CA LEU A 143 -15.70 0.54 7.68
C LEU A 143 -14.75 -0.54 7.11
N HIS A 144 -13.46 -0.23 6.97
CA HIS A 144 -12.49 -1.22 6.50
C HIS A 144 -12.38 -2.42 7.45
N GLY A 145 -12.38 -2.20 8.76
CA GLY A 145 -12.39 -3.28 9.74
C GLY A 145 -13.64 -4.17 9.63
N GLU A 146 -14.80 -3.57 9.36
CA GLU A 146 -16.06 -4.31 9.12
C GLU A 146 -15.98 -5.15 7.84
N VAL A 147 -15.51 -4.57 6.74
CA VAL A 147 -15.31 -5.26 5.45
C VAL A 147 -14.30 -6.39 5.59
N SER A 148 -13.17 -6.15 6.27
CA SER A 148 -12.14 -7.17 6.49
C SER A 148 -12.66 -8.36 7.30
N ARG A 149 -13.44 -8.11 8.37
CA ARG A 149 -14.09 -9.18 9.14
C ARG A 149 -15.08 -9.99 8.30
N LYS A 150 -15.84 -9.33 7.42
CA LYS A 150 -16.76 -10.01 6.51
C LYS A 150 -16.00 -10.84 5.48
N MET A 151 -14.90 -10.33 4.94
CA MET A 151 -14.10 -10.99 3.91
C MET A 151 -13.37 -12.24 4.44
N TRP A 152 -12.81 -12.15 5.64
CA TRP A 152 -11.93 -13.17 6.21
C TRP A 152 -12.57 -14.00 7.32
N GLY A 153 -13.72 -13.57 7.85
CA GLY A 153 -14.34 -14.16 9.04
C GLY A 153 -14.80 -15.61 8.91
N GLU A 154 -14.98 -16.11 7.68
CA GLU A 154 -15.32 -17.52 7.42
C GLU A 154 -14.10 -18.44 7.50
N HIS A 155 -12.88 -17.88 7.51
CA HIS A 155 -11.66 -18.66 7.66
C HIS A 155 -11.40 -18.98 9.13
N PRO A 156 -11.23 -20.26 9.50
CA PRO A 156 -10.91 -20.63 10.88
C PRO A 156 -9.50 -20.16 11.26
N ASP A 157 -9.26 -20.05 12.56
CA ASP A 157 -7.95 -19.82 13.18
C ASP A 157 -7.25 -18.50 12.79
N ILE A 158 -7.98 -17.53 12.30
CA ILE A 158 -7.44 -16.18 12.08
C ILE A 158 -7.41 -15.38 13.38
N CYS A 159 -6.48 -14.43 13.49
CA CYS A 159 -6.45 -13.50 14.61
C CYS A 159 -7.66 -12.54 14.59
N PRO A 160 -8.01 -11.95 15.73
CA PRO A 160 -9.05 -10.90 15.77
C PRO A 160 -8.70 -9.74 14.86
N ILE A 161 -9.71 -9.24 14.10
CA ILE A 161 -9.55 -8.07 13.22
C ILE A 161 -10.29 -6.89 13.85
N THR A 162 -9.56 -5.86 14.24
CA THR A 162 -10.08 -4.58 14.72
C THR A 162 -9.92 -3.49 13.67
N HIS A 163 -10.00 -2.23 14.07
CA HIS A 163 -9.67 -1.10 13.19
C HIS A 163 -8.91 -0.03 13.96
N ILE A 164 -8.00 0.61 13.25
CA ILE A 164 -7.31 1.83 13.69
C ILE A 164 -7.41 2.81 12.53
N THR A 165 -8.13 3.91 12.72
CA THR A 165 -8.29 4.89 11.65
C THR A 165 -6.96 5.56 11.34
N ASN A 166 -6.56 5.53 10.06
CA ASN A 166 -5.34 6.19 9.62
C ASN A 166 -5.38 7.68 9.95
N ALA A 167 -4.27 8.17 10.48
CA ALA A 167 -4.04 9.58 10.71
C ALA A 167 -3.06 10.13 9.65
N GLN A 168 -3.11 11.44 9.48
CA GLN A 168 -2.14 12.16 8.65
C GLN A 168 -1.15 12.90 9.55
N ASN A 169 0.11 12.90 9.15
CA ASN A 169 1.10 13.77 9.79
C ASN A 169 0.87 15.21 9.33
N LYS A 170 0.16 15.97 10.16
CA LYS A 170 -0.20 17.36 9.85
C LYS A 170 1.03 18.23 9.58
N LYS A 171 2.12 18.05 10.32
CA LYS A 171 3.36 18.81 10.11
C LYS A 171 4.03 18.55 8.76
N PHE A 172 3.83 17.36 8.21
CA PHE A 172 4.40 16.98 6.91
C PHE A 172 3.52 17.40 5.73
N TRP A 173 2.19 17.23 5.87
CA TRP A 173 1.27 17.39 4.73
C TRP A 173 0.64 18.77 4.61
N VAL A 174 0.60 19.55 5.69
CA VAL A 174 -0.07 20.85 5.68
C VAL A 174 0.89 21.93 5.21
N ASP A 175 0.42 22.77 4.31
CA ASP A 175 1.09 24.02 3.97
C ASP A 175 0.99 25.00 5.16
N ALA A 176 2.15 25.45 5.66
CA ALA A 176 2.23 26.23 6.88
C ALA A 176 1.48 27.59 6.75
N ASP A 177 1.53 28.22 5.58
CA ASP A 177 0.88 29.51 5.35
C ASP A 177 -0.64 29.38 5.28
N LEU A 178 -1.13 28.28 4.63
CA LEU A 178 -2.57 27.97 4.63
C LEU A 178 -3.09 27.71 6.05
N GLU A 179 -2.34 26.97 6.85
CA GLU A 179 -2.75 26.68 8.23
C GLU A 179 -2.72 27.93 9.09
N ALA A 180 -1.71 28.79 8.95
CA ALA A 180 -1.63 30.05 9.66
C ALA A 180 -2.82 30.98 9.31
N ALA A 181 -3.17 31.07 8.03
CA ALA A 181 -4.34 31.84 7.58
C ALA A 181 -5.66 31.26 8.11
N ARG A 182 -5.80 29.92 8.13
CA ARG A 182 -6.96 29.23 8.69
C ARG A 182 -7.13 29.50 10.19
N VAL A 183 -6.05 29.39 10.96
CA VAL A 183 -6.08 29.63 12.42
C VAL A 183 -6.46 31.07 12.76
N LYS A 184 -5.99 32.04 11.95
CA LYS A 184 -6.32 33.46 12.10
C LYS A 184 -7.68 33.84 11.52
N ALA A 185 -8.39 32.92 10.88
CA ALA A 185 -9.61 33.17 10.10
C ALA A 185 -9.43 34.26 9.03
N ASP A 186 -8.22 34.40 8.48
CA ASP A 186 -7.87 35.37 7.46
C ASP A 186 -8.17 34.82 6.07
N SER A 187 -9.36 35.10 5.56
CA SER A 187 -9.83 34.66 4.25
C SER A 187 -9.01 35.24 3.09
N HIS A 188 -8.49 36.47 3.22
CA HIS A 188 -7.67 37.10 2.20
C HIS A 188 -6.31 36.38 2.05
N GLN A 189 -5.60 36.16 3.15
CA GLN A 189 -4.36 35.40 3.13
C GLN A 189 -4.58 33.94 2.64
N LEU A 190 -5.70 33.32 3.02
CA LEU A 190 -6.05 31.97 2.56
C LEU A 190 -6.21 31.95 1.03
N GLN A 191 -6.96 32.88 0.46
CA GLN A 191 -7.17 32.97 -0.99
C GLN A 191 -5.86 33.28 -1.73
N HIS A 192 -5.07 34.21 -1.23
CA HIS A 192 -3.76 34.57 -1.81
C HIS A 192 -2.84 33.35 -1.85
N ARG A 193 -2.72 32.61 -0.72
CA ARG A 193 -1.88 31.42 -0.67
C ARG A 193 -2.37 30.30 -1.60
N LYS A 194 -3.68 30.05 -1.66
CA LYS A 194 -4.26 29.09 -2.61
C LYS A 194 -3.95 29.45 -4.06
N ARG A 195 -4.02 30.74 -4.41
CA ARG A 195 -3.66 31.22 -5.74
C ARG A 195 -2.19 30.94 -6.06
N THR A 196 -1.28 31.27 -5.16
CA THR A 196 0.17 30.98 -5.32
C THR A 196 0.43 29.48 -5.53
N LEU A 197 -0.25 28.61 -4.78
CA LEU A 197 -0.10 27.16 -4.93
C LEU A 197 -0.66 26.66 -6.27
N LYS A 198 -1.78 27.22 -6.75
CA LYS A 198 -2.32 26.93 -8.08
C LYS A 198 -1.38 27.38 -9.21
N GLU A 199 -0.76 28.54 -9.09
CA GLU A 199 0.24 29.01 -10.05
C GLU A 199 1.43 28.06 -10.15
N ARG A 200 1.89 27.50 -9.02
CA ARG A 200 2.93 26.45 -9.02
C ARG A 200 2.45 25.17 -9.71
N LEU A 201 1.23 24.72 -9.41
CA LEU A 201 0.63 23.55 -10.06
C LEU A 201 0.54 23.75 -11.57
N PHE A 202 0.06 24.92 -12.01
CA PHE A 202 -0.13 25.20 -13.44
C PHE A 202 1.17 25.34 -14.22
N ARG A 203 2.29 25.72 -13.58
CA ARG A 203 3.62 25.63 -14.22
C ARG A 203 3.96 24.17 -14.51
N VAL A 204 3.77 23.26 -13.54
CA VAL A 204 4.00 21.81 -13.75
C VAL A 204 3.08 21.26 -14.85
N VAL A 205 1.81 21.67 -14.87
CA VAL A 205 0.87 21.28 -15.93
C VAL A 205 1.31 21.83 -17.29
N ALA A 206 1.77 23.08 -17.34
CA ALA A 206 2.25 23.69 -18.58
C ALA A 206 3.50 22.99 -19.13
N ASP A 207 4.44 22.62 -18.28
CA ASP A 207 5.63 21.87 -18.67
C ASP A 207 5.28 20.50 -19.29
N GLN A 208 4.19 19.89 -18.86
CA GLN A 208 3.76 18.56 -19.34
C GLN A 208 2.80 18.62 -20.54
N THR A 209 2.01 19.69 -20.68
CA THR A 209 0.92 19.78 -21.67
C THR A 209 1.10 20.89 -22.69
N GLY A 210 2.04 21.79 -22.48
CA GLY A 210 2.22 22.99 -23.29
C GLY A 210 1.12 24.05 -23.09
N ARG A 211 0.27 23.91 -22.05
CA ARG A 211 -0.86 24.83 -21.79
C ARG A 211 -0.77 25.46 -20.42
N LEU A 212 -0.92 26.77 -20.37
CA LEU A 212 -1.03 27.55 -19.14
C LEU A 212 -2.51 27.89 -18.87
N PHE A 213 -2.96 27.73 -17.62
CA PHE A 213 -4.33 27.98 -17.20
C PHE A 213 -4.41 29.13 -16.21
N ASP A 214 -5.59 29.78 -16.16
CA ASP A 214 -5.86 30.84 -15.18
C ASP A 214 -6.02 30.26 -13.77
N PRO A 215 -5.23 30.69 -12.77
CA PRO A 215 -5.36 30.26 -11.38
C PRO A 215 -6.67 30.71 -10.71
N GLY A 216 -7.43 31.62 -11.32
CA GLY A 216 -8.78 32.00 -10.88
C GLY A 216 -9.83 30.92 -11.08
N VAL A 217 -9.64 30.02 -12.07
CA VAL A 217 -10.61 28.99 -12.46
C VAL A 217 -10.69 27.89 -11.39
N LEU A 218 -11.92 27.43 -11.07
CA LEU A 218 -12.12 26.26 -10.20
C LEU A 218 -11.40 25.04 -10.78
N THR A 219 -10.53 24.43 -9.99
CA THR A 219 -9.72 23.30 -10.44
C THR A 219 -10.03 22.06 -9.61
N ILE A 220 -10.46 21.01 -10.29
CA ILE A 220 -10.69 19.68 -9.71
C ILE A 220 -9.52 18.79 -10.13
N VAL A 221 -8.85 18.16 -9.16
CA VAL A 221 -7.69 17.31 -9.43
C VAL A 221 -7.94 15.91 -8.91
N TRP A 222 -7.78 14.94 -9.80
CA TRP A 222 -7.66 13.54 -9.43
C TRP A 222 -6.20 13.12 -9.66
N ALA A 223 -5.43 12.96 -8.58
CA ALA A 223 -4.00 12.65 -8.61
C ALA A 223 -3.72 11.33 -7.88
N ARG A 224 -3.69 10.22 -8.61
CA ARG A 224 -3.55 8.85 -8.08
C ARG A 224 -2.96 7.93 -9.14
N ARG A 225 -2.52 6.70 -8.75
CA ARG A 225 -2.29 5.61 -9.72
C ARG A 225 -3.60 5.28 -10.42
N PHE A 226 -3.55 5.12 -11.73
CA PHE A 226 -4.68 4.60 -12.49
C PHE A 226 -4.81 3.11 -12.19
N ALA A 227 -5.85 2.78 -11.42
CA ALA A 227 -6.28 1.44 -11.08
C ALA A 227 -7.81 1.46 -10.96
N ALA A 228 -8.51 0.42 -11.40
CA ALA A 228 -9.97 0.40 -11.50
C ALA A 228 -10.65 0.81 -10.21
N TYR A 229 -10.22 0.29 -9.05
CA TYR A 229 -10.81 0.62 -7.75
C TYR A 229 -10.61 2.08 -7.29
N LYS A 230 -9.69 2.83 -7.91
CA LYS A 230 -9.48 4.27 -7.67
C LYS A 230 -10.50 5.14 -8.37
N ARG A 231 -11.26 4.58 -9.30
CA ARG A 231 -12.42 5.19 -9.97
C ARG A 231 -12.10 6.55 -10.60
N ALA A 232 -11.08 6.61 -11.47
CA ALA A 232 -10.73 7.83 -12.20
C ALA A 232 -11.88 8.36 -13.07
N ASP A 233 -12.78 7.46 -13.51
CA ASP A 233 -13.95 7.68 -14.34
C ASP A 233 -15.17 8.23 -13.57
N LEU A 234 -15.14 8.31 -12.24
CA LEU A 234 -16.31 8.62 -11.42
C LEU A 234 -17.00 9.92 -11.83
N ILE A 235 -16.25 10.96 -12.16
CA ILE A 235 -16.80 12.27 -12.57
C ILE A 235 -17.45 12.23 -13.97
N THR A 236 -17.10 11.23 -14.80
CA THR A 236 -17.60 11.10 -16.18
C THR A 236 -18.79 10.15 -16.32
N ARG A 237 -19.26 9.54 -15.21
CA ARG A 237 -20.38 8.57 -15.25
C ARG A 237 -21.69 9.17 -15.73
N ASP A 238 -21.92 10.45 -15.43
CA ASP A 238 -22.99 11.25 -16.00
C ASP A 238 -22.37 12.23 -17.02
N LEU A 239 -22.26 11.78 -18.25
CA LEU A 239 -21.60 12.54 -19.32
C LEU A 239 -22.31 13.85 -19.65
N GLU A 240 -23.63 13.90 -19.58
CA GLU A 240 -24.38 15.13 -19.91
C GLU A 240 -24.14 16.19 -18.82
N ARG A 241 -24.16 15.80 -17.56
CA ARG A 241 -23.84 16.68 -16.45
C ARG A 241 -22.38 17.11 -16.46
N PHE A 242 -21.47 16.20 -16.84
CA PHE A 242 -20.04 16.50 -16.95
C PHE A 242 -19.76 17.49 -18.09
N LYS A 243 -20.38 17.29 -19.26
CA LYS A 243 -20.32 18.26 -20.39
C LYS A 243 -20.84 19.63 -19.98
N ALA A 244 -22.02 19.68 -19.34
CA ALA A 244 -22.61 20.94 -18.86
C ALA A 244 -21.67 21.66 -17.88
N LEU A 245 -21.00 20.93 -16.97
CA LEU A 245 -20.02 21.49 -16.05
C LEU A 245 -18.83 22.13 -16.79
N LEU A 246 -18.31 21.48 -17.82
CA LEU A 246 -17.14 21.96 -18.57
C LEU A 246 -17.51 23.08 -19.57
N SER A 247 -18.75 23.16 -20.02
CA SER A 247 -19.23 24.16 -21.00
C SER A 247 -19.72 25.45 -20.36
N ASN A 248 -19.73 25.56 -19.04
CA ASN A 248 -20.19 26.76 -18.33
C ASN A 248 -19.13 27.86 -18.43
N SER A 249 -19.37 28.84 -19.30
CA SER A 249 -18.47 29.99 -19.52
C SER A 249 -18.49 30.99 -18.38
N GLU A 250 -19.60 31.11 -17.63
CA GLU A 250 -19.70 32.02 -16.49
C GLU A 250 -18.96 31.51 -15.26
N GLN A 251 -18.93 30.18 -15.10
CA GLN A 251 -18.22 29.49 -14.01
C GLN A 251 -17.33 28.38 -14.57
N PRO A 252 -16.23 28.75 -15.24
CA PRO A 252 -15.37 27.76 -15.87
C PRO A 252 -14.72 26.81 -14.85
N VAL A 253 -14.61 25.54 -15.23
CA VAL A 253 -14.01 24.48 -14.41
C VAL A 253 -12.88 23.80 -15.20
N LEU A 254 -11.76 23.58 -14.53
CA LEU A 254 -10.66 22.78 -15.04
C LEU A 254 -10.61 21.44 -14.31
N VAL A 255 -10.51 20.34 -15.05
CA VAL A 255 -10.32 19.02 -14.47
C VAL A 255 -8.95 18.49 -14.88
N ILE A 256 -8.19 18.02 -13.92
CA ILE A 256 -6.84 17.48 -14.12
C ILE A 256 -6.82 16.04 -13.62
N TRP A 257 -6.46 15.08 -14.49
CA TRP A 257 -6.08 13.73 -14.11
C TRP A 257 -4.57 13.60 -14.17
N ALA A 258 -3.97 13.13 -13.08
CA ALA A 258 -2.53 12.91 -13.00
C ALA A 258 -2.23 11.57 -12.33
N GLY A 259 -1.38 10.77 -12.95
CA GLY A 259 -0.99 9.47 -12.39
C GLY A 259 -0.26 8.60 -13.39
N LYS A 260 0.26 7.47 -12.88
CA LYS A 260 0.80 6.40 -13.71
C LYS A 260 -0.15 5.21 -13.68
N PRO A 261 -0.33 4.49 -14.80
CA PRO A 261 -1.08 3.25 -14.81
C PRO A 261 -0.32 2.17 -14.01
N TYR A 262 -1.06 1.27 -13.39
CA TYR A 262 -0.47 0.05 -12.89
C TYR A 262 -0.20 -0.88 -14.08
N PRO A 263 0.99 -1.50 -14.20
CA PRO A 263 1.38 -2.21 -15.42
C PRO A 263 0.43 -3.32 -15.89
N LYS A 264 -0.33 -3.90 -14.98
CA LYS A 264 -1.32 -4.96 -15.28
C LYS A 264 -2.77 -4.46 -15.40
N ASP A 265 -3.04 -3.19 -15.13
CA ASP A 265 -4.40 -2.61 -15.08
C ASP A 265 -4.64 -1.70 -16.30
N GLN A 266 -4.57 -2.30 -17.48
CA GLN A 266 -4.77 -1.58 -18.75
C GLN A 266 -6.20 -1.06 -18.94
N GLY A 267 -7.18 -1.64 -18.26
CA GLY A 267 -8.57 -1.17 -18.31
C GLY A 267 -8.84 0.11 -17.51
N ALA A 268 -7.85 0.63 -16.79
CA ALA A 268 -7.97 1.85 -15.99
C ALA A 268 -7.43 3.10 -16.71
N ILE A 269 -6.99 2.96 -17.93
CA ILE A 269 -6.54 4.00 -18.85
C ILE A 269 -7.62 4.16 -19.93
#